data_54bc07d7380af07bf40f10840aa1e176
#
_entry.id   54bc07d7380af07bf40f10840aa1e176
#
_cell.length_a   1.000
_cell.length_b   1.000
_cell.length_c   1.000
_cell.angle_alpha   90.00
_cell.angle_beta   90.00
_cell.angle_gamma   90.00
#
_symmetry.space_group_name_H-M   'P 1'
#
loop_
_entity.id
_entity.type
_entity.pdbx_description
1 polymer ?
#
loop_
_entity_poly.entity_id
_entity_poly.type
_entity_poly.pdbx_seq_one_letter_code
_entity_poly.pdbx_strand_id
1 'polypeptide(L)'
;MSNIDEPTGVPEPARVESWLRTLVGFEDAQVAGVVALTDGLSNVTCRVKLTEAPVTAAVLRIQPTRGIFEPYDILRESEVLNHLAGTAVPVPGVLASESDPRFLGAPFLLLEFIDAAHMPAPEADFATFAADLPAFAAAVASIHAIDWRAAGLDFLGVPSSAAEGFKGEVEAVARRMSAFGCADEPLLNRALTALLPTTPSGRRLALCHGDPNPFNYLFRGQQLVGVVDWEQALNSDPRSDIGQLVSLSHLRGAATYGPPSENPFVQLYEASTGERLESMELFRARWLFQLGVVYHGWKVYGTEPWFSWAQVEDLLTRSLAEL
;
A
#
# COMPACT_ATOMS: atom_id res chain seq x y z
N MET A 1 2.51 -4.70 -37.11
CA MET A 1 2.39 -4.21 -35.72
C MET A 1 1.72 -5.34 -34.97
N SER A 2 2.48 -6.18 -34.28
CA SER A 2 1.96 -7.27 -33.48
C SER A 2 1.22 -6.68 -32.26
N ASN A 3 -0.03 -7.07 -32.09
CA ASN A 3 -0.77 -6.83 -30.84
C ASN A 3 0.09 -7.37 -29.69
N ILE A 4 0.61 -6.47 -28.86
CA ILE A 4 1.13 -6.83 -27.56
C ILE A 4 -0.14 -7.09 -26.75
N ASP A 5 -0.41 -8.39 -26.45
CA ASP A 5 -1.53 -8.77 -25.59
C ASP A 5 -1.35 -8.03 -24.26
N GLU A 6 -2.37 -7.29 -23.83
CA GLU A 6 -2.38 -6.65 -22.51
C GLU A 6 -2.14 -7.72 -21.43
N PRO A 7 -1.29 -7.49 -20.42
CA PRO A 7 -1.06 -8.44 -19.35
C PRO A 7 -2.30 -8.52 -18.44
N THR A 8 -3.29 -9.29 -18.88
CA THR A 8 -4.57 -9.46 -18.17
C THR A 8 -4.61 -10.75 -17.34
N GLY A 9 -3.48 -11.44 -17.16
CA GLY A 9 -3.47 -12.72 -16.48
C GLY A 9 -2.09 -13.20 -16.04
N VAL A 10 -2.09 -14.37 -15.41
CA VAL A 10 -0.88 -15.10 -15.02
C VAL A 10 -0.04 -15.40 -16.25
N PRO A 11 1.25 -15.01 -16.30
CA PRO A 11 2.08 -15.24 -17.46
C PRO A 11 2.38 -16.73 -17.65
N GLU A 12 2.55 -17.14 -18.90
CA GLU A 12 2.95 -18.50 -19.24
C GLU A 12 4.33 -18.83 -18.66
N PRO A 13 4.50 -19.99 -17.98
CA PRO A 13 5.77 -20.38 -17.36
C PRO A 13 6.97 -20.28 -18.30
N ALA A 14 6.81 -20.68 -19.56
CA ALA A 14 7.88 -20.65 -20.56
C ALA A 14 8.38 -19.23 -20.88
N ARG A 15 7.50 -18.20 -20.81
CA ARG A 15 7.91 -16.80 -21.00
C ARG A 15 8.74 -16.30 -19.83
N VAL A 16 8.31 -16.63 -18.60
CA VAL A 16 9.06 -16.28 -17.38
C VAL A 16 10.41 -16.97 -17.38
N GLU A 17 10.47 -18.27 -17.72
CA GLU A 17 11.72 -19.05 -17.82
C GLU A 17 12.67 -18.46 -18.85
N SER A 18 12.16 -18.11 -20.05
CA SER A 18 12.97 -17.50 -21.10
C SER A 18 13.61 -16.18 -20.66
N TRP A 19 12.89 -15.37 -19.92
CA TRP A 19 13.44 -14.13 -19.35
C TRP A 19 14.45 -14.41 -18.23
N LEU A 20 14.12 -15.30 -17.29
CA LEU A 20 15.01 -15.64 -16.16
C LEU A 20 16.39 -16.08 -16.66
N ARG A 21 16.45 -16.88 -17.71
CA ARG A 21 17.70 -17.37 -18.31
C ARG A 21 18.57 -16.26 -18.90
N THR A 22 18.06 -15.05 -19.05
CA THR A 22 18.87 -13.87 -19.43
C THR A 22 19.58 -13.22 -18.23
N LEU A 23 19.21 -13.61 -17.00
CA LEU A 23 19.75 -13.04 -15.76
C LEU A 23 20.97 -13.82 -15.27
N VAL A 24 21.96 -13.12 -14.78
CA VAL A 24 23.14 -13.72 -14.16
C VAL A 24 22.74 -14.53 -12.93
N GLY A 25 23.15 -15.78 -12.89
CA GLY A 25 22.84 -16.73 -11.82
C GLY A 25 21.51 -17.48 -12.00
N PHE A 26 20.76 -17.22 -13.08
CA PHE A 26 19.53 -17.91 -13.43
C PHE A 26 19.60 -18.63 -14.79
N GLU A 27 20.78 -18.79 -15.36
CA GLU A 27 21.01 -19.31 -16.72
C GLU A 27 20.38 -20.70 -16.91
N ASP A 28 20.38 -21.52 -15.86
CA ASP A 28 19.85 -22.89 -15.88
C ASP A 28 18.44 -22.97 -15.23
N ALA A 29 17.86 -21.85 -14.82
CA ALA A 29 16.59 -21.80 -14.10
C ALA A 29 15.47 -22.46 -14.90
N GLN A 30 14.66 -23.27 -14.21
CA GLN A 30 13.44 -23.88 -14.75
C GLN A 30 12.24 -23.40 -13.95
N VAL A 31 11.17 -23.04 -14.64
CA VAL A 31 9.91 -22.60 -14.03
C VAL A 31 8.96 -23.80 -13.91
N ALA A 32 8.87 -24.36 -12.71
CA ALA A 32 7.96 -25.48 -12.42
C ALA A 32 6.47 -25.07 -12.36
N GLY A 33 6.19 -23.78 -12.22
CA GLY A 33 4.83 -23.24 -12.24
C GLY A 33 4.75 -21.77 -11.84
N VAL A 34 3.70 -21.12 -12.33
CA VAL A 34 3.33 -19.73 -11.97
C VAL A 34 1.89 -19.75 -11.50
N VAL A 35 1.62 -19.22 -10.31
CA VAL A 35 0.29 -19.22 -9.67
C VAL A 35 -0.02 -17.83 -9.14
N ALA A 36 -1.19 -17.28 -9.46
CA ALA A 36 -1.64 -16.02 -8.89
C ALA A 36 -1.68 -16.11 -7.36
N LEU A 37 -1.19 -15.09 -6.68
CA LEU A 37 -1.26 -14.97 -5.21
C LEU A 37 -2.49 -14.18 -4.78
N THR A 38 -2.95 -13.26 -5.59
CA THR A 38 -4.11 -12.42 -5.32
C THR A 38 -4.87 -12.19 -6.62
N ASP A 39 -6.16 -11.92 -6.53
CA ASP A 39 -6.96 -11.38 -7.65
C ASP A 39 -6.68 -9.88 -7.87
N GLY A 40 -5.47 -9.45 -7.56
CA GLY A 40 -4.85 -8.13 -7.54
C GLY A 40 -5.69 -6.95 -8.00
N LEU A 41 -5.94 -6.02 -7.08
CA LEU A 41 -6.61 -4.75 -7.41
C LEU A 41 -5.67 -3.74 -8.08
N SER A 42 -4.35 -3.95 -8.00
CA SER A 42 -3.33 -3.08 -8.60
C SER A 42 -2.40 -3.87 -9.54
N ASN A 43 -1.45 -4.64 -9.02
CA ASN A 43 -0.48 -5.41 -9.82
C ASN A 43 -0.90 -6.87 -9.98
N VAL A 44 -0.57 -7.48 -11.12
CA VAL A 44 -0.66 -8.94 -11.26
C VAL A 44 0.47 -9.56 -10.44
N THR A 45 0.13 -10.20 -9.32
CA THR A 45 1.10 -10.77 -8.37
C THR A 45 1.03 -12.29 -8.40
N CYS A 46 2.16 -12.93 -8.75
CA CYS A 46 2.25 -14.37 -8.92
C CYS A 46 3.39 -14.96 -8.09
N ARG A 47 3.18 -16.16 -7.54
CA ARG A 47 4.25 -17.01 -7.05
C ARG A 47 4.83 -17.82 -8.20
N VAL A 48 6.14 -17.72 -8.40
CA VAL A 48 6.90 -18.52 -9.35
C VAL A 48 7.64 -19.62 -8.58
N LYS A 49 7.40 -20.88 -8.93
CA LYS A 49 8.16 -22.03 -8.40
C LYS A 49 9.33 -22.31 -9.32
N LEU A 50 10.52 -22.41 -8.76
CA LEU A 50 11.79 -22.53 -9.47
C LEU A 50 12.54 -23.80 -9.08
N THR A 51 13.23 -24.37 -10.06
CA THR A 51 14.26 -25.39 -9.89
C THR A 51 15.51 -24.96 -10.68
N GLU A 52 16.65 -25.52 -10.37
CA GLU A 52 17.95 -25.14 -10.96
C GLU A 52 18.19 -23.62 -10.92
N ALA A 53 17.82 -22.99 -9.80
CA ALA A 53 17.92 -21.56 -9.58
C ALA A 53 18.42 -21.26 -8.16
N PRO A 54 18.94 -20.04 -7.88
CA PRO A 54 19.43 -19.65 -6.55
C PRO A 54 18.36 -19.70 -5.45
N VAL A 55 17.08 -19.61 -5.85
CA VAL A 55 15.92 -19.67 -4.97
C VAL A 55 14.90 -20.67 -5.48
N THR A 56 14.14 -21.30 -4.58
CA THR A 56 13.11 -22.29 -4.94
C THR A 56 11.75 -21.68 -5.26
N ALA A 57 11.53 -20.42 -4.86
CA ALA A 57 10.35 -19.65 -5.16
C ALA A 57 10.67 -18.16 -5.18
N ALA A 58 9.91 -17.43 -6.00
CA ALA A 58 9.97 -15.97 -6.09
C ALA A 58 8.56 -15.39 -6.23
N VAL A 59 8.41 -14.09 -6.01
CA VAL A 59 7.18 -13.33 -6.31
C VAL A 59 7.44 -12.50 -7.55
N LEU A 60 6.61 -12.69 -8.56
CA LEU A 60 6.60 -11.89 -9.78
C LEU A 60 5.45 -10.89 -9.68
N ARG A 61 5.76 -9.60 -9.76
CA ARG A 61 4.78 -8.51 -9.80
C ARG A 61 4.87 -7.82 -11.16
N ILE A 62 3.76 -7.80 -11.89
CA ILE A 62 3.69 -7.19 -13.23
C ILE A 62 2.82 -5.95 -13.14
N GLN A 63 3.32 -4.83 -13.65
CA GLN A 63 2.63 -3.56 -13.68
C GLN A 63 1.35 -3.65 -14.52
N PRO A 64 0.18 -3.20 -14.03
CA PRO A 64 -1.02 -3.12 -14.83
C PRO A 64 -0.89 -1.98 -15.85
N THR A 65 -1.60 -2.10 -16.95
CA THR A 65 -1.64 -1.06 -17.98
C THR A 65 -2.58 0.09 -17.61
N ARG A 66 -3.59 -0.20 -16.78
CA ARG A 66 -4.64 0.75 -16.35
C ARG A 66 -5.12 0.40 -14.95
N GLY A 67 -5.59 1.39 -14.19
CA GLY A 67 -6.21 1.18 -12.88
C GLY A 67 -6.27 2.43 -12.02
N ILE A 68 -6.67 2.25 -10.77
CA ILE A 68 -7.00 3.35 -9.84
C ILE A 68 -5.78 4.14 -9.33
N PHE A 69 -4.57 3.60 -9.47
CA PHE A 69 -3.34 4.24 -8.99
C PHE A 69 -2.48 4.80 -10.13
N GLU A 70 -3.01 4.90 -11.33
CA GLU A 70 -2.29 5.53 -12.45
C GLU A 70 -1.74 6.93 -12.09
N PRO A 71 -0.52 7.26 -12.55
CA PRO A 71 0.39 6.42 -13.34
C PRO A 71 1.11 5.40 -12.45
N TYR A 72 1.19 4.15 -12.94
CA TYR A 72 1.94 3.10 -12.28
C TYR A 72 3.43 3.21 -12.57
N ASP A 73 4.25 2.93 -11.57
CA ASP A 73 5.70 2.83 -11.71
C ASP A 73 6.23 1.73 -10.77
N ILE A 74 6.21 0.49 -11.27
CA ILE A 74 6.67 -0.65 -10.48
C ILE A 74 8.18 -0.61 -10.22
N LEU A 75 8.95 0.09 -11.06
CA LEU A 75 10.38 0.23 -10.86
C LEU A 75 10.68 1.13 -9.66
N ARG A 76 9.80 2.11 -9.37
CA ARG A 76 9.88 2.91 -8.15
C ARG A 76 9.72 2.04 -6.89
N GLU A 77 8.85 1.02 -6.91
CA GLU A 77 8.76 0.06 -5.81
C GLU A 77 10.07 -0.71 -5.62
N SER A 78 10.70 -1.15 -6.71
CA SER A 78 12.02 -1.77 -6.67
C SER A 78 13.07 -0.86 -6.01
N GLU A 79 13.06 0.44 -6.33
CA GLU A 79 13.96 1.42 -5.75
C GLU A 79 13.71 1.57 -4.23
N VAL A 80 12.44 1.66 -3.80
CA VAL A 80 12.08 1.70 -2.38
C VAL A 80 12.61 0.47 -1.64
N LEU A 81 12.35 -0.73 -2.16
CA LEU A 81 12.80 -1.98 -1.55
C LEU A 81 14.32 -2.06 -1.41
N ASN A 82 15.06 -1.64 -2.44
CA ASN A 82 16.52 -1.59 -2.41
C ASN A 82 17.05 -0.63 -1.34
N HIS A 83 16.43 0.53 -1.16
CA HIS A 83 16.80 1.50 -0.14
C HIS A 83 16.41 1.06 1.27
N LEU A 84 15.37 0.25 1.42
CA LEU A 84 14.96 -0.32 2.69
C LEU A 84 15.78 -1.56 3.08
N ALA A 85 16.42 -2.21 2.12
CA ALA A 85 17.30 -3.34 2.39
C ALA A 85 18.44 -2.93 3.34
N GLY A 86 18.54 -3.61 4.47
CA GLY A 86 19.54 -3.27 5.52
C GLY A 86 19.04 -2.26 6.56
N THR A 87 17.80 -1.77 6.47
CA THR A 87 17.14 -1.06 7.57
C THR A 87 16.59 -2.04 8.62
N ALA A 88 16.01 -1.53 9.70
CA ALA A 88 15.37 -2.38 10.72
C ALA A 88 14.03 -2.97 10.25
N VAL A 89 13.46 -2.47 9.15
CA VAL A 89 12.19 -2.96 8.59
C VAL A 89 12.49 -4.07 7.59
N PRO A 90 12.04 -5.31 7.83
CA PRO A 90 12.26 -6.41 6.89
C PRO A 90 11.40 -6.21 5.64
N VAL A 91 12.03 -6.30 4.48
CA VAL A 91 11.38 -6.23 3.17
C VAL A 91 11.87 -7.37 2.28
N PRO A 92 11.10 -7.82 1.26
CA PRO A 92 11.59 -8.81 0.32
C PRO A 92 12.79 -8.26 -0.47
N GLY A 93 13.79 -9.11 -0.70
CA GLY A 93 14.90 -8.79 -1.59
C GLY A 93 14.42 -8.64 -3.04
N VAL A 94 14.95 -7.65 -3.75
CA VAL A 94 14.74 -7.51 -5.21
C VAL A 94 15.73 -8.44 -5.91
N LEU A 95 15.21 -9.49 -6.54
CA LEU A 95 16.03 -10.46 -7.31
C LEU A 95 16.34 -9.91 -8.70
N ALA A 96 15.36 -9.28 -9.34
CA ALA A 96 15.52 -8.57 -10.61
C ALA A 96 14.38 -7.60 -10.87
N SER A 97 14.62 -6.62 -11.74
CA SER A 97 13.62 -5.72 -12.30
C SER A 97 13.75 -5.65 -13.82
N GLU A 98 12.63 -5.51 -14.52
CA GLU A 98 12.59 -5.45 -15.98
C GLU A 98 11.68 -4.32 -16.45
N SER A 99 12.23 -3.45 -17.27
CA SER A 99 11.50 -2.32 -17.87
C SER A 99 11.00 -2.62 -19.29
N ASP A 100 11.53 -3.65 -19.93
CA ASP A 100 11.20 -3.99 -21.32
C ASP A 100 9.88 -4.79 -21.40
N PRO A 101 8.80 -4.20 -21.93
CA PRO A 101 7.51 -4.88 -22.01
C PRO A 101 7.51 -6.08 -22.96
N ARG A 102 8.55 -6.26 -23.79
CA ARG A 102 8.62 -7.38 -24.74
C ARG A 102 8.62 -8.74 -24.04
N PHE A 103 9.08 -8.82 -22.79
CA PHE A 103 9.13 -10.10 -22.07
C PHE A 103 7.73 -10.52 -21.58
N LEU A 104 7.05 -9.69 -20.78
CA LEU A 104 5.77 -10.03 -20.15
C LEU A 104 4.62 -9.07 -20.48
N GLY A 105 4.82 -8.12 -21.39
CA GLY A 105 3.78 -7.17 -21.80
C GLY A 105 3.79 -5.84 -21.06
N ALA A 106 4.46 -5.74 -19.92
CA ALA A 106 4.63 -4.55 -19.11
C ALA A 106 5.92 -4.64 -18.28
N PRO A 107 6.42 -3.57 -17.66
CA PRO A 107 7.46 -3.62 -16.63
C PRO A 107 7.06 -4.53 -15.46
N PHE A 108 8.05 -5.19 -14.84
CA PHE A 108 7.80 -6.10 -13.73
C PHE A 108 8.99 -6.25 -12.78
N LEU A 109 8.71 -6.80 -11.59
CA LEU A 109 9.70 -7.13 -10.55
C LEU A 109 9.67 -8.62 -10.26
N LEU A 110 10.85 -9.18 -9.98
CA LEU A 110 11.01 -10.47 -9.34
C LEU A 110 11.56 -10.24 -7.93
N LEU A 111 10.81 -10.65 -6.94
CA LEU A 111 11.12 -10.46 -5.52
C LEU A 111 11.35 -11.79 -4.82
N GLU A 112 12.07 -11.76 -3.72
CA GLU A 112 12.18 -12.89 -2.80
C GLU A 112 10.78 -13.32 -2.32
N PHE A 113 10.54 -14.63 -2.29
CA PHE A 113 9.33 -15.18 -1.69
C PHE A 113 9.56 -15.39 -0.19
N ILE A 114 8.83 -14.64 0.64
CA ILE A 114 8.86 -14.79 2.10
C ILE A 114 7.78 -15.79 2.50
N ASP A 115 8.20 -16.97 3.00
CA ASP A 115 7.28 -17.99 3.48
C ASP A 115 6.79 -17.63 4.89
N ALA A 116 5.71 -16.86 4.93
CA ALA A 116 5.10 -16.35 6.15
C ALA A 116 3.61 -16.05 5.93
N ALA A 117 2.86 -15.90 7.01
CA ALA A 117 1.45 -15.56 6.97
C ALA A 117 1.26 -14.04 6.97
N HIS A 118 0.27 -13.57 6.21
CA HIS A 118 -0.25 -12.21 6.38
C HIS A 118 -0.97 -12.08 7.71
N MET A 119 -0.96 -10.89 8.30
CA MET A 119 -1.87 -10.59 9.39
C MET A 119 -3.32 -10.77 8.90
N PRO A 120 -4.17 -11.55 9.60
CA PRO A 120 -5.54 -11.80 9.15
C PRO A 120 -6.39 -10.53 9.19
N ALA A 121 -7.43 -10.49 8.37
CA ALA A 121 -8.47 -9.49 8.52
C ALA A 121 -9.27 -9.75 9.81
N PRO A 122 -9.72 -8.70 10.53
CA PRO A 122 -10.46 -8.88 11.78
C PRO A 122 -11.77 -9.65 11.60
N GLU A 123 -12.43 -9.53 10.46
CA GLU A 123 -13.64 -10.28 10.12
C GLU A 123 -13.39 -11.76 9.82
N ALA A 124 -12.17 -12.13 9.45
CA ALA A 124 -11.80 -13.51 9.16
C ALA A 124 -11.34 -14.27 10.43
N ASP A 125 -10.50 -13.64 11.27
CA ASP A 125 -10.01 -14.20 12.52
C ASP A 125 -9.68 -13.06 13.50
N PHE A 126 -10.69 -12.63 14.25
CA PHE A 126 -10.56 -11.54 15.21
C PHE A 126 -9.59 -11.88 16.36
N ALA A 127 -9.52 -13.13 16.78
CA ALA A 127 -8.67 -13.54 17.90
C ALA A 127 -7.18 -13.39 17.52
N THR A 128 -6.78 -13.90 16.37
CA THR A 128 -5.42 -13.75 15.86
C THR A 128 -5.13 -12.29 15.53
N PHE A 129 -6.04 -11.58 14.87
CA PHE A 129 -5.89 -10.14 14.60
C PHE A 129 -5.61 -9.34 15.87
N ALA A 130 -6.41 -9.54 16.93
CA ALA A 130 -6.25 -8.83 18.19
C ALA A 130 -4.94 -9.21 18.93
N ALA A 131 -4.52 -10.47 18.81
CA ALA A 131 -3.26 -10.93 19.40
C ALA A 131 -2.02 -10.34 18.70
N ASP A 132 -2.10 -10.13 17.38
CA ASP A 132 -1.00 -9.60 16.57
C ASP A 132 -0.97 -8.06 16.52
N LEU A 133 -2.04 -7.40 16.95
CA LEU A 133 -2.19 -5.94 16.87
C LEU A 133 -1.03 -5.16 17.52
N PRO A 134 -0.48 -5.55 18.70
CA PRO A 134 0.69 -4.87 19.29
C PRO A 134 1.93 -4.97 18.40
N ALA A 135 2.20 -6.15 17.81
CA ALA A 135 3.35 -6.36 16.93
C ALA A 135 3.18 -5.56 15.63
N PHE A 136 1.96 -5.48 15.11
CA PHE A 136 1.64 -4.69 13.94
C PHE A 136 1.81 -3.18 14.20
N ALA A 137 1.32 -2.66 15.33
CA ALA A 137 1.51 -1.26 15.71
C ALA A 137 3.00 -0.91 15.84
N ALA A 138 3.79 -1.80 16.44
CA ALA A 138 5.25 -1.64 16.54
C ALA A 138 5.93 -1.68 15.15
N ALA A 139 5.44 -2.50 14.22
CA ALA A 139 5.94 -2.55 12.85
C ALA A 139 5.71 -1.23 12.12
N VAL A 140 4.49 -0.67 12.19
CA VAL A 140 4.19 0.65 11.60
C VAL A 140 5.05 1.74 12.24
N ALA A 141 5.21 1.72 13.56
CA ALA A 141 6.09 2.65 14.28
C ALA A 141 7.55 2.55 13.81
N SER A 142 8.04 1.34 13.51
CA SER A 142 9.41 1.12 13.03
C SER A 142 9.62 1.68 11.61
N ILE A 143 8.63 1.60 10.75
CA ILE A 143 8.65 2.25 9.42
C ILE A 143 8.77 3.77 9.59
N HIS A 144 7.93 4.36 10.42
CA HIS A 144 7.94 5.80 10.67
C HIS A 144 9.20 6.29 11.40
N ALA A 145 9.97 5.40 12.03
CA ALA A 145 11.22 5.72 12.68
C ALA A 145 12.44 5.73 11.73
N ILE A 146 12.29 5.25 10.50
CA ILE A 146 13.36 5.25 9.51
C ILE A 146 13.78 6.70 9.21
N ASP A 147 15.08 6.97 9.31
CA ASP A 147 15.65 8.19 8.73
C ASP A 147 15.66 8.04 7.19
N TRP A 148 14.57 8.46 6.58
CA TRP A 148 14.35 8.32 5.15
C TRP A 148 15.36 9.11 4.31
N ARG A 149 15.95 10.19 4.85
CA ARG A 149 17.04 10.92 4.18
C ARG A 149 18.33 10.13 4.20
N ALA A 150 18.71 9.62 5.37
CA ALA A 150 19.89 8.75 5.47
C ALA A 150 19.74 7.46 4.66
N ALA A 151 18.50 6.96 4.53
CA ALA A 151 18.17 5.81 3.67
C ALA A 151 18.11 6.15 2.17
N GLY A 152 18.24 7.43 1.77
CA GLY A 152 18.22 7.83 0.35
C GLY A 152 16.82 7.83 -0.29
N LEU A 153 15.76 7.96 0.51
CA LEU A 153 14.37 7.92 0.05
C LEU A 153 13.81 9.31 -0.31
N ASP A 154 14.68 10.29 -0.64
CA ASP A 154 14.26 11.64 -1.02
C ASP A 154 13.46 11.66 -2.33
N PHE A 155 13.63 10.68 -3.21
CA PHE A 155 12.88 10.55 -4.46
C PHE A 155 11.38 10.32 -4.23
N LEU A 156 10.96 9.92 -3.02
CA LEU A 156 9.56 9.79 -2.62
C LEU A 156 8.87 11.14 -2.34
N GLY A 157 9.63 12.23 -2.47
CA GLY A 157 9.22 13.59 -2.19
C GLY A 157 9.90 14.15 -0.94
N VAL A 158 10.13 15.45 -0.96
CA VAL A 158 10.76 16.20 0.15
C VAL A 158 9.84 17.36 0.52
N PRO A 159 8.67 17.11 1.13
CA PRO A 159 7.82 18.21 1.60
C PRO A 159 8.59 19.04 2.65
N SER A 160 8.38 20.35 2.64
CA SER A 160 9.04 21.25 3.58
C SER A 160 8.45 21.15 5.00
N SER A 161 7.26 20.57 5.12
CA SER A 161 6.54 20.38 6.38
C SER A 161 5.50 19.27 6.28
N ALA A 162 5.05 18.76 7.42
CA ALA A 162 3.93 17.81 7.50
C ALA A 162 2.64 18.40 6.89
N ALA A 163 2.41 19.69 7.04
CA ALA A 163 1.28 20.38 6.44
C ALA A 163 1.34 20.39 4.91
N GLU A 164 2.51 20.58 4.32
CA GLU A 164 2.71 20.50 2.87
C GLU A 164 2.50 19.06 2.37
N GLY A 165 3.03 18.06 3.09
CA GLY A 165 2.80 16.64 2.79
C GLY A 165 1.30 16.31 2.76
N PHE A 166 0.58 16.66 3.84
CA PHE A 166 -0.87 16.46 3.93
C PHE A 166 -1.63 17.13 2.78
N LYS A 167 -1.32 18.41 2.49
CA LYS A 167 -1.94 19.13 1.38
C LYS A 167 -1.68 18.44 0.04
N GLY A 168 -0.44 18.01 -0.19
CA GLY A 168 -0.06 17.26 -1.40
C GLY A 168 -0.86 15.97 -1.58
N GLU A 169 -1.13 15.24 -0.48
CA GLU A 169 -1.96 14.04 -0.49
C GLU A 169 -3.41 14.38 -0.86
N VAL A 170 -4.02 15.41 -0.26
CA VAL A 170 -5.38 15.86 -0.60
C VAL A 170 -5.47 16.25 -2.07
N GLU A 171 -4.51 17.02 -2.58
CA GLU A 171 -4.45 17.44 -3.99
C GLU A 171 -4.26 16.24 -4.94
N ALA A 172 -3.46 15.24 -4.55
CA ALA A 172 -3.26 14.04 -5.35
C ALA A 172 -4.57 13.24 -5.51
N VAL A 173 -5.36 13.14 -4.45
CA VAL A 173 -6.69 12.52 -4.51
C VAL A 173 -7.64 13.35 -5.37
N ALA A 174 -7.68 14.68 -5.18
CA ALA A 174 -8.57 15.57 -5.94
C ALA A 174 -8.32 15.51 -7.45
N ARG A 175 -7.06 15.39 -7.88
CA ARG A 175 -6.72 15.26 -9.31
C ARG A 175 -7.37 14.04 -9.98
N ARG A 176 -7.66 12.97 -9.23
CA ARG A 176 -8.30 11.74 -9.74
C ARG A 176 -9.82 11.86 -9.88
N MET A 177 -10.46 12.80 -9.19
CA MET A 177 -11.93 12.94 -9.19
C MET A 177 -12.52 13.06 -10.59
N SER A 178 -11.88 13.86 -11.46
CA SER A 178 -12.35 14.03 -12.84
C SER A 178 -12.20 12.75 -13.66
N ALA A 179 -11.05 12.08 -13.55
CA ALA A 179 -10.79 10.83 -14.26
C ALA A 179 -11.73 9.70 -13.84
N PHE A 180 -12.15 9.69 -12.58
CA PHE A 180 -13.06 8.69 -12.02
C PHE A 180 -14.55 9.10 -12.08
N GLY A 181 -14.87 10.21 -12.76
CA GLY A 181 -16.25 10.65 -12.96
C GLY A 181 -16.99 11.10 -11.70
N CYS A 182 -16.26 11.48 -10.64
CA CYS A 182 -16.84 11.91 -9.38
C CYS A 182 -16.55 13.38 -9.02
N ALA A 183 -16.17 14.20 -10.01
CA ALA A 183 -15.89 15.62 -9.79
C ALA A 183 -17.12 16.41 -9.27
N ASP A 184 -18.33 15.97 -9.59
CA ASP A 184 -19.57 16.61 -9.16
C ASP A 184 -20.21 15.90 -7.94
N GLU A 185 -19.52 14.94 -7.30
CA GLU A 185 -20.05 14.24 -6.12
C GLU A 185 -20.09 15.19 -4.92
N PRO A 186 -21.29 15.51 -4.37
CA PRO A 186 -21.44 16.56 -3.37
C PRO A 186 -20.65 16.32 -2.08
N LEU A 187 -20.62 15.05 -1.62
CA LEU A 187 -19.90 14.70 -0.39
C LEU A 187 -18.39 14.84 -0.56
N LEU A 188 -17.85 14.40 -1.71
CA LEU A 188 -16.41 14.50 -1.99
C LEU A 188 -15.99 15.97 -2.16
N ASN A 189 -16.84 16.82 -2.75
CA ASN A 189 -16.58 18.26 -2.84
C ASN A 189 -16.62 18.94 -1.48
N ARG A 190 -17.53 18.53 -0.58
CA ARG A 190 -17.53 18.99 0.83
C ARG A 190 -16.23 18.59 1.54
N ALA A 191 -15.81 17.34 1.37
CA ALA A 191 -14.55 16.85 1.95
C ALA A 191 -13.34 17.64 1.44
N LEU A 192 -13.23 17.83 0.13
CA LEU A 192 -12.16 18.61 -0.47
C LEU A 192 -12.15 20.06 0.05
N THR A 193 -13.32 20.70 0.15
CA THR A 193 -13.45 22.08 0.66
C THR A 193 -13.03 22.19 2.13
N ALA A 194 -13.29 21.17 2.95
CA ALA A 194 -12.91 21.15 4.36
C ALA A 194 -11.41 20.83 4.54
N LEU A 195 -10.88 19.87 3.76
CA LEU A 195 -9.53 19.37 3.96
C LEU A 195 -8.43 20.26 3.35
N LEU A 196 -8.68 20.83 2.15
CA LEU A 196 -7.65 21.54 1.41
C LEU A 196 -7.08 22.78 2.10
N PRO A 197 -7.90 23.63 2.79
CA PRO A 197 -7.40 24.81 3.50
C PRO A 197 -6.83 24.47 4.89
N THR A 198 -7.05 23.24 5.38
CA THR A 198 -6.69 22.89 6.76
C THR A 198 -5.21 22.56 6.86
N THR A 199 -4.57 23.12 7.87
CA THR A 199 -3.15 22.90 8.17
C THR A 199 -3.05 22.07 9.45
N PRO A 200 -2.69 20.78 9.37
CA PRO A 200 -2.52 19.97 10.58
C PRO A 200 -1.39 20.51 11.44
N SER A 201 -1.61 20.54 12.75
CA SER A 201 -0.53 20.75 13.72
C SER A 201 0.38 19.53 13.66
N GLY A 202 1.65 19.69 13.34
CA GLY A 202 2.57 18.57 13.29
C GLY A 202 3.92 19.02 12.76
N ARG A 203 4.96 18.34 13.19
CA ARG A 203 6.34 18.76 12.92
C ARG A 203 7.17 17.69 12.25
N ARG A 204 6.74 16.42 12.32
CA ARG A 204 7.53 15.31 11.87
C ARG A 204 7.10 14.86 10.48
N LEU A 205 8.08 14.70 9.62
CA LEU A 205 7.97 13.93 8.40
C LEU A 205 8.55 12.53 8.66
N ALA A 206 7.90 11.54 8.12
CA ALA A 206 8.34 10.15 8.19
C ALA A 206 8.22 9.50 6.81
N LEU A 207 8.90 8.39 6.61
CA LEU A 207 8.52 7.45 5.58
C LEU A 207 7.16 6.88 5.96
N CYS A 208 6.16 7.03 5.10
CA CYS A 208 4.87 6.38 5.19
C CYS A 208 4.80 5.24 4.18
N HIS A 209 4.16 4.14 4.58
CA HIS A 209 3.90 3.02 3.67
C HIS A 209 2.94 3.43 2.55
N GLY A 210 1.97 4.28 2.86
CA GLY A 210 0.95 4.76 1.93
C GLY A 210 -0.24 3.80 1.77
N ASP A 211 -0.03 2.51 2.04
CA ASP A 211 -1.08 1.50 2.20
C ASP A 211 -0.74 0.54 3.36
N PRO A 212 -0.80 0.98 4.63
CA PRO A 212 -0.46 0.16 5.79
C PRO A 212 -1.50 -0.90 6.10
N ASN A 213 -2.13 -1.48 5.10
CA ASN A 213 -3.12 -2.54 5.27
C ASN A 213 -2.47 -3.74 5.99
N PRO A 214 -3.10 -4.36 7.01
CA PRO A 214 -2.57 -5.53 7.71
C PRO A 214 -2.09 -6.66 6.80
N PHE A 215 -2.71 -6.84 5.63
CA PHE A 215 -2.29 -7.83 4.63
C PHE A 215 -0.89 -7.59 4.04
N ASN A 216 -0.35 -6.40 4.17
CA ASN A 216 0.99 -6.05 3.70
C ASN A 216 2.08 -6.38 4.72
N TYR A 217 1.70 -6.93 5.88
CA TYR A 217 2.63 -7.29 6.97
C TYR A 217 2.65 -8.80 7.15
N LEU A 218 3.83 -9.39 6.97
CA LEU A 218 4.07 -10.83 7.01
C LEU A 218 4.67 -11.23 8.35
N PHE A 219 4.02 -12.17 9.02
CA PHE A 219 4.44 -12.65 10.34
C PHE A 219 4.78 -14.13 10.32
N ARG A 220 5.79 -14.49 11.11
CA ARG A 220 6.09 -15.87 11.49
C ARG A 220 5.93 -15.99 13.00
N GLY A 221 4.79 -16.52 13.43
CA GLY A 221 4.31 -16.30 14.80
C GLY A 221 4.08 -14.81 15.04
N GLN A 222 4.64 -14.26 16.11
CA GLN A 222 4.55 -12.82 16.43
C GLN A 222 5.73 -12.00 15.86
N GLN A 223 6.62 -12.61 15.09
CA GLN A 223 7.76 -11.93 14.51
C GLN A 223 7.40 -11.38 13.14
N LEU A 224 7.52 -10.06 12.96
CA LEU A 224 7.48 -9.43 11.63
C LEU A 224 8.68 -9.92 10.81
N VAL A 225 8.44 -10.49 9.63
CA VAL A 225 9.48 -11.00 8.74
C VAL A 225 9.43 -10.39 7.35
N GLY A 226 8.42 -9.57 7.05
CA GLY A 226 8.32 -8.85 5.80
C GLY A 226 7.25 -7.77 5.81
N VAL A 227 7.54 -6.67 5.15
CA VAL A 227 6.55 -5.65 4.77
C VAL A 227 6.60 -5.53 3.26
N VAL A 228 5.44 -5.69 2.61
CA VAL A 228 5.32 -5.78 1.14
C VAL A 228 4.41 -4.68 0.62
N ASP A 229 4.38 -4.50 -0.70
CA ASP A 229 3.48 -3.57 -1.40
C ASP A 229 3.76 -2.09 -1.13
N TRP A 230 5.00 -1.69 -1.44
CA TRP A 230 5.50 -0.33 -1.24
C TRP A 230 5.18 0.64 -2.39
N GLU A 231 4.29 0.27 -3.31
CA GLU A 231 3.97 1.08 -4.50
C GLU A 231 3.42 2.48 -4.16
N GLN A 232 2.79 2.64 -2.98
CA GLN A 232 2.23 3.91 -2.52
C GLN A 232 3.12 4.66 -1.51
N ALA A 233 4.34 4.18 -1.27
CA ALA A 233 5.26 4.81 -0.31
C ALA A 233 5.49 6.29 -0.60
N LEU A 234 5.55 7.10 0.45
CA LEU A 234 5.77 8.56 0.36
C LEU A 234 6.39 9.09 1.65
N ASN A 235 7.02 10.26 1.56
CA ASN A 235 7.46 11.00 2.74
C ASN A 235 6.38 12.02 3.11
N SER A 236 5.71 11.82 4.24
CA SER A 236 4.61 12.68 4.71
C SER A 236 4.50 12.67 6.24
N ASP A 237 3.39 13.15 6.74
CA ASP A 237 3.03 13.04 8.15
C ASP A 237 2.68 11.59 8.49
N PRO A 238 3.30 10.97 9.51
CA PRO A 238 3.01 9.58 9.88
C PRO A 238 1.54 9.32 10.21
N ARG A 239 0.78 10.36 10.60
CA ARG A 239 -0.66 10.24 10.82
C ARG A 239 -1.45 9.90 9.56
N SER A 240 -0.86 10.04 8.36
CA SER A 240 -1.50 9.62 7.11
C SER A 240 -1.76 8.11 7.09
N ASP A 241 -0.76 7.31 7.46
CA ASP A 241 -0.91 5.85 7.60
C ASP A 241 -1.87 5.49 8.75
N ILE A 242 -1.73 6.18 9.90
CA ILE A 242 -2.57 5.92 11.06
C ILE A 242 -4.05 6.26 10.77
N GLY A 243 -4.32 7.34 10.05
CA GLY A 243 -5.68 7.73 9.63
C GLY A 243 -6.34 6.67 8.75
N GLN A 244 -5.58 6.02 7.87
CA GLN A 244 -6.05 4.86 7.10
C GLN A 244 -6.42 3.71 8.02
N LEU A 245 -5.54 3.33 8.95
CA LEU A 245 -5.78 2.20 9.85
C LEU A 245 -6.98 2.41 10.77
N VAL A 246 -7.15 3.62 11.30
CA VAL A 246 -8.36 3.99 12.06
C VAL A 246 -9.62 3.85 11.21
N SER A 247 -9.59 4.34 9.97
CA SER A 247 -10.72 4.24 9.06
C SER A 247 -11.04 2.81 8.67
N LEU A 248 -10.02 2.01 8.35
CA LEU A 248 -10.16 0.58 8.05
C LEU A 248 -10.75 -0.20 9.23
N SER A 249 -10.36 0.11 10.47
CA SER A 249 -10.89 -0.55 11.65
C SER A 249 -12.40 -0.34 11.80
N HIS A 250 -12.90 0.85 11.46
CA HIS A 250 -14.33 1.14 11.45
C HIS A 250 -15.05 0.46 10.27
N LEU A 251 -14.46 0.54 9.09
CA LEU A 251 -15.04 -0.02 7.87
C LEU A 251 -15.19 -1.54 7.94
N ARG A 252 -14.22 -2.22 8.57
CA ARG A 252 -14.20 -3.68 8.78
C ARG A 252 -14.86 -4.13 10.09
N GLY A 253 -15.41 -3.20 10.88
CA GLY A 253 -16.07 -3.54 12.16
C GLY A 253 -15.11 -4.01 13.26
N ALA A 254 -13.80 -3.79 13.11
CA ALA A 254 -12.81 -4.12 14.15
C ALA A 254 -12.86 -3.16 15.33
N ALA A 255 -13.36 -1.95 15.12
CA ALA A 255 -13.61 -0.96 16.17
C ALA A 255 -14.92 -0.22 15.92
N THR A 256 -15.63 0.15 16.99
CA THR A 256 -16.78 1.04 16.92
C THR A 256 -16.31 2.43 16.53
N TYR A 257 -17.09 3.13 15.70
CA TYR A 257 -16.79 4.51 15.37
C TYR A 257 -16.84 5.39 16.63
N GLY A 258 -15.75 6.10 16.88
CA GLY A 258 -15.57 6.95 18.04
C GLY A 258 -14.35 7.86 17.88
N PRO A 259 -13.94 8.57 18.94
CA PRO A 259 -12.71 9.39 18.92
C PRO A 259 -11.51 8.54 18.52
N PRO A 260 -10.66 8.99 17.58
CA PRO A 260 -9.46 8.24 17.19
C PRO A 260 -8.53 7.88 18.35
N SER A 261 -8.46 8.70 19.39
CA SER A 261 -7.67 8.44 20.61
C SER A 261 -8.14 7.20 21.41
N GLU A 262 -9.36 6.74 21.19
CA GLU A 262 -9.90 5.52 21.82
C GLU A 262 -9.66 4.28 20.97
N ASN A 263 -9.16 4.43 19.72
CA ASN A 263 -8.88 3.32 18.85
C ASN A 263 -7.69 2.51 19.40
N PRO A 264 -7.83 1.18 19.56
CA PRO A 264 -6.76 0.34 20.13
C PRO A 264 -5.43 0.45 19.38
N PHE A 265 -5.47 0.59 18.05
CA PHE A 265 -4.25 0.74 17.25
C PHE A 265 -3.54 2.07 17.58
N VAL A 266 -4.28 3.17 17.69
CA VAL A 266 -3.72 4.49 18.05
C VAL A 266 -3.05 4.42 19.42
N GLN A 267 -3.71 3.82 20.41
CA GLN A 267 -3.15 3.66 21.76
C GLN A 267 -1.86 2.83 21.78
N LEU A 268 -1.82 1.74 21.02
CA LEU A 268 -0.63 0.90 20.89
C LEU A 268 0.51 1.62 20.16
N TYR A 269 0.20 2.36 19.10
CA TYR A 269 1.19 3.16 18.38
C TYR A 269 1.77 4.25 19.27
N GLU A 270 0.93 5.02 19.98
CA GLU A 270 1.37 6.04 20.95
C GLU A 270 2.25 5.42 22.05
N ALA A 271 1.85 4.25 22.57
CA ALA A 271 2.65 3.53 23.55
C ALA A 271 4.02 3.08 23.01
N SER A 272 4.08 2.70 21.74
CA SER A 272 5.33 2.25 21.09
C SER A 272 6.28 3.40 20.78
N THR A 273 5.75 4.57 20.45
CA THR A 273 6.55 5.73 20.02
C THR A 273 6.80 6.74 21.15
N GLY A 274 5.96 6.76 22.18
CA GLY A 274 5.91 7.81 23.18
C GLY A 274 5.33 9.14 22.67
N GLU A 275 4.86 9.19 21.45
CA GLU A 275 4.26 10.38 20.80
C GLU A 275 2.73 10.36 20.94
N ARG A 276 2.13 11.51 21.24
CA ARG A 276 0.67 11.68 21.18
C ARG A 276 0.26 12.11 19.79
N LEU A 277 -0.78 11.47 19.27
CA LEU A 277 -1.32 11.76 17.94
C LEU A 277 -2.48 12.75 18.07
N GLU A 278 -2.21 13.99 17.75
CA GLU A 278 -3.23 15.06 17.74
C GLU A 278 -3.88 15.19 16.35
N SER A 279 -5.11 15.72 16.29
CA SER A 279 -5.83 16.00 15.04
C SER A 279 -6.03 14.77 14.14
N MET A 280 -6.19 13.60 14.73
CA MET A 280 -6.38 12.35 13.99
C MET A 280 -7.68 12.31 13.19
N GLU A 281 -8.68 13.11 13.58
CA GLU A 281 -9.94 13.31 12.87
C GLU A 281 -9.69 13.80 11.44
N LEU A 282 -8.72 14.69 11.27
CA LEU A 282 -8.33 15.24 9.97
C LEU A 282 -7.75 14.16 9.05
N PHE A 283 -6.87 13.30 9.58
CA PHE A 283 -6.24 12.25 8.80
C PHE A 283 -7.21 11.10 8.48
N ARG A 284 -8.14 10.81 9.40
CA ARG A 284 -9.26 9.91 9.14
C ARG A 284 -10.15 10.44 8.01
N ALA A 285 -10.55 11.72 8.07
CA ALA A 285 -11.35 12.35 7.02
C ALA A 285 -10.62 12.36 5.68
N ARG A 286 -9.32 12.65 5.66
CA ARG A 286 -8.49 12.61 4.45
C ARG A 286 -8.51 11.22 3.81
N TRP A 287 -8.32 10.16 4.60
CA TRP A 287 -8.31 8.81 4.02
C TRP A 287 -9.70 8.38 3.54
N LEU A 288 -10.76 8.72 4.29
CA LEU A 288 -12.14 8.43 3.85
C LEU A 288 -12.51 9.21 2.57
N PHE A 289 -11.99 10.42 2.38
CA PHE A 289 -12.09 11.16 1.11
C PHE A 289 -11.40 10.39 -0.02
N GLN A 290 -10.17 9.93 0.20
CA GLN A 290 -9.45 9.08 -0.76
C GLN A 290 -10.24 7.81 -1.08
N LEU A 291 -10.77 7.13 -0.07
CA LEU A 291 -11.56 5.91 -0.26
C LEU A 291 -12.81 6.17 -1.11
N GLY A 292 -13.48 7.31 -0.90
CA GLY A 292 -14.62 7.72 -1.70
C GLY A 292 -14.27 7.94 -3.16
N VAL A 293 -13.14 8.59 -3.45
CA VAL A 293 -12.67 8.78 -4.82
C VAL A 293 -12.27 7.44 -5.46
N VAL A 294 -11.58 6.58 -4.71
CA VAL A 294 -11.18 5.22 -5.14
C VAL A 294 -12.39 4.34 -5.42
N TYR A 295 -13.47 4.46 -4.63
CA TYR A 295 -14.73 3.75 -4.90
C TYR A 295 -15.24 3.99 -6.32
N HIS A 296 -15.28 5.25 -6.76
CA HIS A 296 -15.67 5.61 -8.12
C HIS A 296 -14.66 5.10 -9.16
N GLY A 297 -13.37 5.17 -8.85
CA GLY A 297 -12.32 4.63 -9.72
C GLY A 297 -12.50 3.14 -9.99
N TRP A 298 -12.77 2.33 -8.97
CA TRP A 298 -13.04 0.90 -9.17
C TRP A 298 -14.24 0.66 -10.08
N LYS A 299 -15.33 1.42 -9.91
CA LYS A 299 -16.50 1.33 -10.81
C LYS A 299 -16.15 1.66 -12.27
N VAL A 300 -15.30 2.67 -12.50
CA VAL A 300 -14.82 3.03 -13.85
C VAL A 300 -14.03 1.87 -14.50
N TYR A 301 -13.22 1.16 -13.69
CA TYR A 301 -12.42 0.02 -14.18
C TYR A 301 -13.14 -1.34 -14.09
N GLY A 302 -14.44 -1.34 -13.75
CA GLY A 302 -15.25 -2.56 -13.71
C GLY A 302 -14.94 -3.49 -12.50
N THR A 303 -14.26 -2.97 -11.48
CA THR A 303 -13.99 -3.69 -10.23
C THR A 303 -15.09 -3.40 -9.22
N GLU A 304 -15.66 -4.44 -8.63
CA GLU A 304 -16.65 -4.27 -7.56
C GLU A 304 -15.93 -4.01 -6.23
N PRO A 305 -16.16 -2.85 -5.57
CA PRO A 305 -15.57 -2.58 -4.27
C PRO A 305 -16.05 -3.58 -3.20
N TRP A 306 -15.18 -3.98 -2.29
CA TRP A 306 -15.52 -4.85 -1.16
C TRP A 306 -16.31 -4.12 -0.04
N PHE A 307 -16.53 -2.80 -0.18
CA PHE A 307 -17.34 -1.95 0.70
C PHE A 307 -18.36 -1.17 -0.15
N SER A 308 -19.43 -0.70 0.50
CA SER A 308 -20.49 0.04 -0.16
C SER A 308 -20.27 1.55 -0.12
N TRP A 309 -20.87 2.28 -1.06
CA TRP A 309 -20.92 3.75 -1.00
C TRP A 309 -21.56 4.25 0.29
N ALA A 310 -22.62 3.62 0.76
CA ALA A 310 -23.31 3.99 1.99
C ALA A 310 -22.40 3.95 3.23
N GLN A 311 -21.47 2.99 3.29
CA GLN A 311 -20.46 2.94 4.36
C GLN A 311 -19.49 4.11 4.28
N VAL A 312 -19.02 4.46 3.07
CA VAL A 312 -18.16 5.62 2.86
C VAL A 312 -18.88 6.90 3.23
N GLU A 313 -20.13 7.06 2.78
CA GLU A 313 -20.98 8.22 3.03
C GLU A 313 -21.22 8.44 4.52
N ASP A 314 -21.57 7.39 5.27
CA ASP A 314 -21.75 7.47 6.73
C ASP A 314 -20.45 7.90 7.42
N LEU A 315 -19.37 7.16 7.19
CA LEU A 315 -18.10 7.41 7.88
C LEU A 315 -17.51 8.78 7.53
N LEU A 316 -17.52 9.17 6.24
CA LEU A 316 -16.97 10.45 5.80
C LEU A 316 -17.82 11.62 6.31
N THR A 317 -19.16 11.50 6.30
CA THR A 317 -20.06 12.55 6.81
C THR A 317 -19.81 12.78 8.31
N ARG A 318 -19.71 11.71 9.09
CA ARG A 318 -19.41 11.80 10.53
C ARG A 318 -18.03 12.39 10.77
N SER A 319 -17.03 11.96 10.01
CA SER A 319 -15.65 12.45 10.15
C SER A 319 -15.53 13.93 9.81
N LEU A 320 -16.25 14.42 8.80
CA LEU A 320 -16.29 15.85 8.45
C LEU A 320 -17.02 16.69 9.48
N ALA A 321 -17.95 16.13 10.24
CA ALA A 321 -18.65 16.85 11.31
C ALA A 321 -17.78 17.07 12.56
N GLU A 322 -16.64 16.39 12.64
CA GLU A 322 -15.69 16.52 13.75
C GLU A 322 -14.55 17.53 13.46
N LEU A 323 -14.42 17.99 12.21
CA LEU A 323 -13.45 19.00 11.80
C LEU A 323 -13.94 20.41 12.10
#